data_f398b94897b0fd9f546a1f210068df20
#
_entry.id   f398b94897b0fd9f546a1f210068df20
#
_cell.length_a   1.000
_cell.length_b   1.000
_cell.length_c   1.000
_cell.angle_alpha   90.00
_cell.angle_beta   90.00
_cell.angle_gamma   90.00
#
_symmetry.space_group_name_H-M   'P 1'
#
loop_
_entity.id
_entity.type
_entity.pdbx_description
1 polymer ?
#
loop_
_entity_poly.entity_id
_entity_poly.type
_entity_poly.pdbx_seq_one_letter_code
_entity_poly.pdbx_strand_id
1 'polypeptide(L)'
;MKQDHSGEIVMSEQALSTELRFTQTFTEQEHQILTPDAIALLTELVTRFTPQRNRLLAARQHQQAQIDAGTLPDFISETSSIRESEWTIRGIPADLLDRRVEITGPVERKMVINALNANVKVFMADFEDSLSPAWSKLIEGQINLRDAVNGTITWTNEAGKIYQLKPDPAVLVCRVRGLHLPEKHVTWREEAIPGSLFDFALYFFHNYQQLLAKGSGPYFYLPKTQAWQEAAWWSEVFSFTEDRFSLPRGTIKATLLIETLPAVFQMDEILHALRDHIVGLNCGRWDYIFSYIKTLKNHGDRVLPDRQAVTMDKPFLSAYSRLLIKTCHRRGAFAMGGMAAFIPSKDAERNAWVLTKVKADKTLEAQNGHDGTWIAHPGLADTAMAIFDQALGEKKNQLDVTRADDAPVTAHDLLAPCEGERTEEGMRANIRVAVQYIEAWISGNGCVPIYGLMEDAATAEISRTSIWQWIHHHKSLSDGTPVTNALFRQWLAEEMMVIREELGEHRFSNGRFTEAAALMEQITTSDELIDFLTLPGYHWLA
;
A
#
# COMPACT_ATOMS: atom_id res chain seq x y z
N MET A 1 33.28 -48.65 46.26
CA MET A 1 31.93 -48.76 45.69
C MET A 1 31.13 -47.58 46.13
N LYS A 2 31.03 -46.57 45.33
CA LYS A 2 29.99 -45.55 45.30
C LYS A 2 29.96 -45.04 43.88
N GLN A 3 28.91 -45.39 43.15
CA GLN A 3 28.57 -44.79 41.86
C GLN A 3 27.92 -43.46 42.16
N ASP A 4 28.36 -42.43 41.49
CA ASP A 4 27.68 -41.14 41.41
C ASP A 4 27.30 -40.95 39.94
N HIS A 5 25.96 -40.98 39.71
CA HIS A 5 25.37 -40.69 38.41
C HIS A 5 24.67 -39.34 38.51
N SER A 6 25.31 -38.31 38.06
CA SER A 6 24.64 -37.05 37.67
C SER A 6 25.00 -36.74 36.22
N GLY A 7 24.19 -37.29 35.28
CA GLY A 7 24.24 -36.89 33.89
C GLY A 7 23.42 -35.62 33.72
N GLU A 8 24.01 -34.47 33.93
CA GLU A 8 23.48 -33.22 33.42
C GLU A 8 23.70 -33.16 31.91
N ILE A 9 22.61 -33.26 31.18
CA ILE A 9 22.58 -32.90 29.76
C ILE A 9 22.70 -31.37 29.72
N VAL A 10 23.90 -30.86 29.57
CA VAL A 10 24.14 -29.48 29.22
C VAL A 10 23.76 -29.37 27.72
N MET A 11 22.51 -28.96 27.48
CA MET A 11 22.15 -28.42 26.18
C MET A 11 23.00 -27.16 25.98
N SER A 12 23.99 -27.25 25.10
CA SER A 12 24.68 -26.06 24.62
C SER A 12 23.62 -25.16 23.98
N GLU A 13 23.31 -24.04 24.60
CA GLU A 13 22.74 -22.89 23.93
C GLU A 13 23.71 -22.54 22.81
N GLN A 14 23.43 -23.01 21.59
CA GLN A 14 24.03 -22.42 20.41
C GLN A 14 23.65 -20.94 20.46
N ALA A 15 24.62 -20.09 20.68
CA ALA A 15 24.45 -18.65 20.59
C ALA A 15 23.88 -18.38 19.19
N LEU A 16 22.58 -18.14 19.13
CA LEU A 16 21.89 -17.81 17.89
C LEU A 16 22.54 -16.55 17.36
N SER A 17 23.15 -16.64 16.17
CA SER A 17 23.81 -15.51 15.51
C SER A 17 22.86 -14.30 15.49
N THR A 18 23.31 -13.18 16.01
CA THR A 18 22.60 -11.89 15.91
C THR A 18 22.86 -11.21 14.57
N GLU A 19 23.69 -11.77 13.74
CA GLU A 19 24.12 -11.20 12.47
C GLU A 19 23.13 -11.49 11.35
N LEU A 20 22.92 -10.48 10.49
CA LEU A 20 22.22 -10.64 9.23
C LEU A 20 23.09 -11.39 8.22
N ARG A 21 22.46 -12.25 7.44
CA ARG A 21 23.11 -12.93 6.32
C ARG A 21 22.49 -12.48 5.02
N PHE A 22 23.30 -12.06 4.08
CA PHE A 22 22.90 -11.65 2.75
C PHE A 22 23.13 -12.80 1.78
N THR A 23 22.14 -13.07 0.92
CA THR A 23 22.24 -14.14 -0.09
C THR A 23 23.05 -13.72 -1.32
N GLN A 24 23.27 -12.40 -1.49
CA GLN A 24 23.99 -11.81 -2.61
C GLN A 24 25.37 -11.34 -2.19
N THR A 25 26.34 -11.45 -3.10
CA THR A 25 27.62 -10.74 -2.99
C THR A 25 27.40 -9.30 -3.42
N PHE A 26 27.87 -8.35 -2.61
CA PHE A 26 27.63 -6.93 -2.88
C PHE A 26 28.45 -6.46 -4.08
N THR A 27 27.76 -5.83 -5.02
CA THR A 27 28.35 -5.03 -6.09
C THR A 27 28.68 -3.62 -5.57
N GLU A 28 29.24 -2.77 -6.43
CA GLU A 28 29.50 -1.37 -6.09
C GLU A 28 28.22 -0.61 -5.70
N GLN A 29 27.09 -0.99 -6.29
CA GLN A 29 25.81 -0.35 -5.98
C GLN A 29 25.32 -0.72 -4.58
N GLU A 30 25.33 -2.00 -4.22
CA GLU A 30 24.96 -2.44 -2.87
C GLU A 30 25.87 -1.80 -1.81
N HIS A 31 27.15 -1.70 -2.06
CA HIS A 31 28.08 -1.06 -1.12
C HIS A 31 27.78 0.42 -0.85
N GLN A 32 27.12 1.13 -1.77
CA GLN A 32 26.72 2.52 -1.55
C GLN A 32 25.58 2.66 -0.54
N ILE A 33 24.74 1.65 -0.39
CA ILE A 33 23.53 1.64 0.44
C ILE A 33 23.70 0.74 1.66
N LEU A 34 24.25 -0.45 1.48
CA LEU A 34 24.51 -1.41 2.55
C LEU A 34 25.88 -1.13 3.19
N THR A 35 26.02 0.07 3.73
CA THR A 35 27.22 0.45 4.48
C THR A 35 27.23 -0.25 5.85
N PRO A 36 28.40 -0.42 6.50
CA PRO A 36 28.47 -1.05 7.82
C PRO A 36 27.53 -0.43 8.84
N ASP A 37 27.41 0.90 8.88
CA ASP A 37 26.56 1.61 9.83
C ASP A 37 25.05 1.45 9.50
N ALA A 38 24.69 1.42 8.21
CA ALA A 38 23.30 1.14 7.79
C ALA A 38 22.92 -0.30 8.13
N ILE A 39 23.82 -1.27 7.91
CA ILE A 39 23.61 -2.67 8.30
C ILE A 39 23.51 -2.80 9.82
N ALA A 40 24.29 -2.05 10.58
CA ALA A 40 24.20 -2.04 12.04
C ALA A 40 22.81 -1.60 12.52
N LEU A 41 22.28 -0.48 11.99
CA LEU A 41 20.91 -0.04 12.29
C LEU A 41 19.88 -1.11 11.90
N LEU A 42 19.99 -1.67 10.68
CA LEU A 42 19.08 -2.71 10.22
C LEU A 42 19.11 -3.93 11.15
N THR A 43 20.30 -4.35 11.59
CA THR A 43 20.48 -5.48 12.51
C THR A 43 19.82 -5.21 13.87
N GLU A 44 20.01 -4.01 14.43
CA GLU A 44 19.37 -3.59 15.68
C GLU A 44 17.84 -3.64 15.57
N LEU A 45 17.27 -3.08 14.50
CA LEU A 45 15.84 -3.07 14.25
C LEU A 45 15.27 -4.48 14.04
N VAL A 46 15.90 -5.28 13.21
CA VAL A 46 15.46 -6.66 12.93
C VAL A 46 15.50 -7.51 14.21
N THR A 47 16.60 -7.46 14.96
CA THR A 47 16.75 -8.24 16.19
C THR A 47 15.70 -7.86 17.23
N ARG A 48 15.42 -6.57 17.36
CA ARG A 48 14.49 -6.06 18.39
C ARG A 48 13.03 -6.25 18.00
N PHE A 49 12.65 -5.99 16.77
CA PHE A 49 11.25 -5.82 16.37
C PHE A 49 10.64 -6.98 15.58
N THR A 50 11.45 -7.87 14.99
CA THR A 50 10.93 -9.03 14.25
C THR A 50 10.09 -9.98 15.12
N PRO A 51 10.48 -10.34 16.34
CA PRO A 51 9.68 -11.25 17.15
C PRO A 51 8.27 -10.72 17.46
N GLN A 52 8.13 -9.43 17.72
CA GLN A 52 6.83 -8.81 17.97
C GLN A 52 6.01 -8.71 16.68
N ARG A 53 6.65 -8.32 15.55
CA ARG A 53 5.99 -8.31 14.23
C ARG A 53 5.41 -9.69 13.89
N ASN A 54 6.14 -10.76 14.15
CA ASN A 54 5.66 -12.12 13.86
C ASN A 54 4.44 -12.48 14.73
N ARG A 55 4.41 -12.05 16.00
CA ARG A 55 3.21 -12.19 16.86
C ARG A 55 2.02 -11.40 16.31
N LEU A 56 2.24 -10.19 15.79
CA LEU A 56 1.17 -9.39 15.18
C LEU A 56 0.59 -10.06 13.93
N LEU A 57 1.43 -10.65 13.08
CA LEU A 57 0.94 -11.42 11.92
C LEU A 57 0.16 -12.67 12.34
N ALA A 58 0.59 -13.37 13.40
CA ALA A 58 -0.17 -14.48 13.96
C ALA A 58 -1.54 -14.03 14.53
N ALA A 59 -1.59 -12.84 15.15
CA ALA A 59 -2.84 -12.26 15.63
C ALA A 59 -3.83 -11.95 14.49
N ARG A 60 -3.35 -11.53 13.31
CA ARG A 60 -4.21 -11.37 12.13
C ARG A 60 -4.90 -12.68 11.75
N GLN A 61 -4.17 -13.79 11.75
CA GLN A 61 -4.73 -15.11 11.43
C GLN A 61 -5.79 -15.54 12.47
N HIS A 62 -5.53 -15.28 13.74
CA HIS A 62 -6.49 -15.58 14.79
C HIS A 62 -7.78 -14.75 14.64
N GLN A 63 -7.67 -13.46 14.38
CA GLN A 63 -8.82 -12.59 14.14
C GLN A 63 -9.61 -13.03 12.89
N GLN A 64 -8.91 -13.37 11.81
CA GLN A 64 -9.55 -13.86 10.59
C GLN A 64 -10.35 -15.15 10.85
N ALA A 65 -9.80 -16.08 11.63
CA ALA A 65 -10.50 -17.32 11.99
C ALA A 65 -11.80 -17.04 12.77
N GLN A 66 -11.82 -16.01 13.62
CA GLN A 66 -13.05 -15.60 14.33
C GLN A 66 -14.08 -15.01 13.37
N ILE A 67 -13.65 -14.20 12.41
CA ILE A 67 -14.52 -13.62 11.39
C ILE A 67 -15.08 -14.73 10.50
N ASP A 68 -14.26 -15.66 10.07
CA ASP A 68 -14.66 -16.82 9.26
C ASP A 68 -15.68 -17.73 9.98
N ALA A 69 -15.60 -17.77 11.32
CA ALA A 69 -16.56 -18.47 12.18
C ALA A 69 -17.86 -17.68 12.46
N GLY A 70 -18.00 -16.46 11.92
CA GLY A 70 -19.22 -15.65 11.99
C GLY A 70 -19.17 -14.44 12.93
N THR A 71 -18.04 -14.17 13.60
CA THR A 71 -17.87 -12.94 14.42
C THR A 71 -17.48 -11.78 13.53
N LEU A 72 -18.44 -10.98 13.10
CA LEU A 72 -18.18 -9.82 12.25
C LEU A 72 -17.32 -8.77 12.98
N PRO A 73 -16.47 -8.02 12.25
CA PRO A 73 -15.71 -6.91 12.82
C PRO A 73 -16.63 -5.82 13.41
N ASP A 74 -16.20 -5.24 14.54
CA ASP A 74 -16.89 -4.13 15.20
C ASP A 74 -15.88 -3.24 15.93
N PHE A 75 -16.33 -2.09 16.41
CA PHE A 75 -15.54 -1.21 17.26
C PHE A 75 -15.17 -1.91 18.57
N ILE A 76 -13.91 -1.77 18.99
CA ILE A 76 -13.38 -2.46 20.17
C ILE A 76 -13.94 -1.79 21.44
N SER A 77 -14.69 -2.55 22.25
CA SER A 77 -15.31 -2.04 23.49
C SER A 77 -14.29 -1.64 24.54
N GLU A 78 -13.21 -2.41 24.67
CA GLU A 78 -12.14 -2.22 25.66
C GLU A 78 -11.36 -0.93 25.46
N THR A 79 -11.38 -0.37 24.27
CA THR A 79 -10.68 0.87 23.91
C THR A 79 -11.63 2.07 23.72
N SER A 80 -12.89 1.94 24.12
CA SER A 80 -13.90 3.02 23.97
C SER A 80 -13.44 4.33 24.61
N SER A 81 -12.71 4.28 25.73
CA SER A 81 -12.16 5.45 26.38
C SER A 81 -11.23 6.28 25.49
N ILE A 82 -10.50 5.66 24.56
CA ILE A 82 -9.67 6.37 23.58
C ILE A 82 -10.54 7.15 22.62
N ARG A 83 -11.64 6.55 22.15
CA ARG A 83 -12.57 7.22 21.21
C ARG A 83 -13.37 8.35 21.87
N GLU A 84 -13.69 8.20 23.14
CA GLU A 84 -14.54 9.15 23.91
C GLU A 84 -13.75 10.31 24.52
N SER A 85 -12.47 10.11 24.86
CA SER A 85 -11.64 11.13 25.50
C SER A 85 -11.14 12.20 24.51
N GLU A 86 -10.80 13.38 25.07
CA GLU A 86 -10.22 14.48 24.31
C GLU A 86 -8.70 14.36 24.29
N TRP A 87 -8.16 14.29 23.09
CA TRP A 87 -6.73 14.29 22.80
C TRP A 87 -6.50 14.64 21.32
N THR A 88 -5.31 15.08 20.99
CA THR A 88 -4.89 15.37 19.61
C THR A 88 -3.52 14.77 19.34
N ILE A 89 -3.16 14.67 18.06
CA ILE A 89 -1.81 14.33 17.64
C ILE A 89 -0.82 15.45 18.01
N ARG A 90 0.47 15.14 18.04
CA ARG A 90 1.52 16.08 18.47
C ARG A 90 1.65 17.32 17.59
N GLY A 91 1.34 17.22 16.33
CA GLY A 91 1.42 18.34 15.38
C GLY A 91 2.00 17.92 14.04
N ILE A 92 1.84 18.81 13.08
CA ILE A 92 2.16 18.58 11.66
C ILE A 92 3.33 19.51 11.28
N PRO A 93 4.38 19.00 10.61
CA PRO A 93 5.47 19.81 10.11
C PRO A 93 5.00 20.86 9.10
N ALA A 94 5.71 22.00 9.05
CA ALA A 94 5.31 23.14 8.23
C ALA A 94 5.22 22.83 6.73
N ASP A 95 6.11 21.98 6.23
CA ASP A 95 6.15 21.55 4.82
C ASP A 95 5.09 20.51 4.46
N LEU A 96 4.40 19.92 5.46
CA LEU A 96 3.27 19.01 5.26
C LEU A 96 1.90 19.67 5.53
N LEU A 97 1.83 20.97 5.84
CA LEU A 97 0.55 21.64 6.11
C LEU A 97 -0.37 21.74 4.89
N ASP A 98 0.18 21.72 3.69
CA ASP A 98 -0.56 21.73 2.43
C ASP A 98 -0.26 20.44 1.66
N ARG A 99 -1.26 19.56 1.61
CA ARG A 99 -1.18 18.24 0.94
C ARG A 99 -2.31 18.05 -0.08
N ARG A 100 -2.80 19.14 -0.66
CA ARG A 100 -3.99 19.11 -1.51
C ARG A 100 -3.92 18.15 -2.69
N VAL A 101 -2.74 17.91 -3.26
CA VAL A 101 -2.51 16.85 -4.26
C VAL A 101 -1.18 16.17 -3.98
N GLU A 102 -1.21 14.86 -3.90
CA GLU A 102 -0.04 14.00 -3.81
C GLU A 102 0.03 13.09 -5.05
N ILE A 103 1.23 12.85 -5.54
CA ILE A 103 1.48 11.86 -6.59
C ILE A 103 2.14 10.63 -5.99
N THR A 104 1.74 9.44 -6.43
CA THR A 104 2.37 8.17 -6.08
C THR A 104 3.08 7.59 -7.29
N GLY A 105 4.16 6.89 -7.06
CA GLY A 105 4.90 6.20 -8.11
C GLY A 105 6.09 5.39 -7.60
N PRO A 106 6.60 4.46 -8.41
CA PRO A 106 7.73 3.62 -8.04
C PRO A 106 9.02 4.43 -7.90
N VAL A 107 10.01 3.83 -7.25
CA VAL A 107 11.30 4.46 -6.93
C VAL A 107 12.30 4.42 -8.09
N GLU A 108 11.86 4.21 -9.31
CA GLU A 108 12.69 4.25 -10.52
C GLU A 108 13.17 5.68 -10.83
N ARG A 109 14.42 5.82 -11.26
CA ARG A 109 15.12 7.10 -11.36
C ARG A 109 14.37 8.18 -12.14
N LYS A 110 13.89 7.84 -13.33
CA LYS A 110 13.10 8.76 -14.17
C LYS A 110 11.77 9.14 -13.52
N MET A 111 11.11 8.15 -12.89
CA MET A 111 9.81 8.36 -12.24
C MET A 111 9.94 9.25 -11.02
N VAL A 112 10.99 9.08 -10.21
CA VAL A 112 11.29 9.94 -9.05
C VAL A 112 11.46 11.40 -9.50
N ILE A 113 12.25 11.66 -10.56
CA ILE A 113 12.43 13.02 -11.08
C ILE A 113 11.11 13.61 -11.57
N ASN A 114 10.35 12.87 -12.35
CA ASN A 114 9.08 13.35 -12.91
C ASN A 114 8.04 13.64 -11.82
N ALA A 115 7.95 12.78 -10.82
CA ALA A 115 7.00 12.94 -9.72
C ALA A 115 7.34 14.13 -8.82
N LEU A 116 8.62 14.29 -8.45
CA LEU A 116 9.09 15.43 -7.66
C LEU A 116 8.94 16.78 -8.41
N ASN A 117 8.99 16.74 -9.74
CA ASN A 117 8.83 17.93 -10.59
C ASN A 117 7.37 18.22 -10.97
N ALA A 118 6.44 17.31 -10.71
CA ALA A 118 5.02 17.51 -11.01
C ALA A 118 4.44 18.70 -10.22
N ASN A 119 3.32 19.25 -10.71
CA ASN A 119 2.59 20.30 -10.00
C ASN A 119 1.75 19.68 -8.86
N VAL A 120 2.44 19.16 -7.85
CA VAL A 120 1.85 18.53 -6.67
C VAL A 120 2.58 19.00 -5.42
N LYS A 121 2.00 18.78 -4.24
CA LYS A 121 2.61 19.16 -2.96
C LYS A 121 3.54 18.08 -2.41
N VAL A 122 3.18 16.82 -2.64
CA VAL A 122 3.90 15.66 -2.09
C VAL A 122 4.08 14.60 -3.18
N PHE A 123 5.25 13.97 -3.16
CA PHE A 123 5.51 12.72 -3.86
C PHE A 123 5.66 11.59 -2.86
N MET A 124 4.80 10.59 -2.95
CA MET A 124 4.95 9.33 -2.24
C MET A 124 5.75 8.35 -3.10
N ALA A 125 7.02 8.19 -2.76
CA ALA A 125 7.91 7.21 -3.36
C ALA A 125 7.61 5.81 -2.79
N ASP A 126 7.31 4.86 -3.65
CA ASP A 126 6.66 3.62 -3.27
C ASP A 126 7.56 2.40 -3.45
N PHE A 127 7.89 1.73 -2.35
CA PHE A 127 8.55 0.41 -2.32
C PHE A 127 7.55 -0.75 -2.25
N GLU A 128 6.26 -0.47 -2.18
CA GLU A 128 5.21 -1.47 -1.98
C GLU A 128 4.46 -1.77 -3.29
N ASP A 129 3.22 -1.32 -3.44
CA ASP A 129 2.30 -1.78 -4.49
C ASP A 129 2.68 -1.38 -5.91
N SER A 130 3.38 -0.26 -6.09
CA SER A 130 3.84 0.15 -7.42
C SER A 130 5.25 -0.34 -7.78
N LEU A 131 5.89 -1.12 -6.90
CA LEU A 131 7.19 -1.71 -7.16
C LEU A 131 7.10 -3.24 -7.15
N SER A 132 7.71 -3.88 -8.15
CA SER A 132 8.05 -5.29 -8.04
C SER A 132 9.38 -5.40 -7.27
N PRO A 133 9.41 -6.05 -6.08
CA PRO A 133 10.52 -5.94 -5.14
C PRO A 133 11.70 -6.88 -5.48
N ALA A 134 12.17 -6.85 -6.73
CA ALA A 134 13.43 -7.47 -7.11
C ALA A 134 14.59 -6.76 -6.39
N TRP A 135 15.62 -7.52 -6.01
CA TRP A 135 16.75 -7.00 -5.23
C TRP A 135 17.37 -5.74 -5.83
N SER A 136 17.69 -5.78 -7.13
CA SER A 136 18.26 -4.65 -7.84
C SER A 136 17.38 -3.40 -7.80
N LYS A 137 16.05 -3.56 -7.89
CA LYS A 137 15.08 -2.47 -7.83
C LYS A 137 15.01 -1.82 -6.45
N LEU A 138 15.11 -2.62 -5.39
CA LEU A 138 15.13 -2.12 -4.02
C LEU A 138 16.40 -1.29 -3.74
N ILE A 139 17.56 -1.79 -4.14
CA ILE A 139 18.85 -1.08 -3.96
C ILE A 139 18.90 0.18 -4.81
N GLU A 140 18.55 0.08 -6.10
CA GLU A 140 18.50 1.22 -7.01
C GLU A 140 17.51 2.28 -6.52
N GLY A 141 16.36 1.86 -5.99
CA GLY A 141 15.38 2.76 -5.39
C GLY A 141 15.93 3.57 -4.23
N GLN A 142 16.66 2.95 -3.32
CA GLN A 142 17.31 3.64 -2.21
C GLN A 142 18.38 4.65 -2.70
N ILE A 143 19.16 4.28 -3.72
CA ILE A 143 20.12 5.18 -4.37
C ILE A 143 19.39 6.38 -4.98
N ASN A 144 18.31 6.15 -5.72
CA ASN A 144 17.53 7.19 -6.38
C ASN A 144 16.95 8.18 -5.39
N LEU A 145 16.40 7.70 -4.28
CA LEU A 145 15.86 8.58 -3.24
C LEU A 145 16.95 9.37 -2.51
N ARG A 146 18.09 8.75 -2.22
CA ARG A 146 19.26 9.44 -1.66
C ARG A 146 19.74 10.56 -2.58
N ASP A 147 19.91 10.27 -3.87
CA ASP A 147 20.33 11.25 -4.86
C ASP A 147 19.31 12.38 -5.01
N ALA A 148 18.00 12.07 -4.92
CA ALA A 148 16.93 13.07 -4.95
C ALA A 148 16.99 13.99 -3.72
N VAL A 149 17.15 13.42 -2.52
CA VAL A 149 17.28 14.18 -1.27
C VAL A 149 18.52 15.07 -1.31
N ASN A 150 19.63 14.59 -1.88
CA ASN A 150 20.84 15.39 -2.07
C ASN A 150 20.74 16.42 -3.19
N GLY A 151 19.72 16.35 -4.04
CA GLY A 151 19.56 17.22 -5.20
C GLY A 151 20.50 16.90 -6.37
N THR A 152 21.09 15.71 -6.37
CA THR A 152 22.07 15.26 -7.38
C THR A 152 21.49 14.30 -8.41
N ILE A 153 20.22 13.92 -8.24
CA ILE A 153 19.57 12.98 -9.16
C ILE A 153 19.45 13.55 -10.58
N THR A 154 19.96 12.80 -11.54
CA THR A 154 19.83 13.11 -12.98
C THR A 154 19.51 11.84 -13.75
N TRP A 155 18.84 11.97 -14.86
CA TRP A 155 18.61 10.89 -15.82
C TRP A 155 18.67 11.43 -17.24
N THR A 156 19.36 10.70 -18.11
CA THR A 156 19.52 11.07 -19.53
C THR A 156 18.82 10.04 -20.40
N ASN A 157 17.95 10.48 -21.29
CA ASN A 157 17.28 9.59 -22.24
C ASN A 157 18.20 9.25 -23.44
N GLU A 158 17.75 8.33 -24.29
CA GLU A 158 18.49 7.90 -25.49
C GLU A 158 18.77 9.04 -26.47
N ALA A 159 17.95 10.08 -26.49
CA ALA A 159 18.15 11.28 -27.30
C ALA A 159 19.10 12.31 -26.67
N GLY A 160 19.73 11.99 -25.53
CA GLY A 160 20.66 12.86 -24.82
C GLY A 160 20.01 13.96 -23.98
N LYS A 161 18.67 13.96 -23.84
CA LYS A 161 17.99 14.93 -22.98
C LYS A 161 18.19 14.57 -21.52
N ILE A 162 18.69 15.56 -20.75
CA ILE A 162 18.91 15.44 -19.31
C ILE A 162 17.66 15.86 -18.54
N TYR A 163 17.25 15.02 -17.59
CA TYR A 163 16.21 15.29 -16.60
C TYR A 163 16.87 15.49 -15.24
N GLN A 164 16.45 16.51 -14.51
CA GLN A 164 16.95 16.86 -13.18
C GLN A 164 15.84 17.52 -12.37
N LEU A 165 16.03 17.67 -11.07
CA LEU A 165 15.05 18.34 -10.22
C LEU A 165 14.98 19.83 -10.50
N LYS A 166 13.77 20.37 -10.43
CA LYS A 166 13.53 21.81 -10.35
C LYS A 166 13.98 22.36 -8.98
N PRO A 167 14.14 23.67 -8.82
CA PRO A 167 14.60 24.28 -7.56
C PRO A 167 13.69 24.00 -6.35
N ASP A 168 12.38 23.88 -6.59
CA ASP A 168 11.36 23.65 -5.57
C ASP A 168 10.57 22.37 -5.91
N PRO A 169 11.12 21.18 -5.62
CA PRO A 169 10.45 19.93 -5.85
C PRO A 169 9.38 19.66 -4.78
N ALA A 170 8.46 18.75 -5.06
CA ALA A 170 7.47 18.29 -4.08
C ALA A 170 8.14 17.68 -2.84
N VAL A 171 7.44 17.69 -1.71
CA VAL A 171 7.91 17.04 -0.47
C VAL A 171 7.95 15.54 -0.68
N LEU A 172 9.04 14.91 -0.29
CA LEU A 172 9.23 13.46 -0.43
C LEU A 172 8.71 12.72 0.79
N VAL A 173 7.87 11.72 0.55
CA VAL A 173 7.40 10.74 1.56
C VAL A 173 7.68 9.34 1.04
N CYS A 174 8.16 8.43 1.87
CA CYS A 174 8.52 7.07 1.49
C CYS A 174 7.47 6.07 1.97
N ARG A 175 6.83 5.32 1.06
CA ARG A 175 6.01 4.16 1.45
C ARG A 175 6.88 2.91 1.51
N VAL A 176 7.02 2.39 2.72
CA VAL A 176 7.71 1.12 2.96
C VAL A 176 6.79 -0.07 2.65
N ARG A 177 7.36 -1.24 2.44
CA ARG A 177 6.57 -2.47 2.29
C ARG A 177 5.73 -2.77 3.52
N GLY A 178 4.58 -3.43 3.33
CA GLY A 178 3.70 -3.87 4.41
C GLY A 178 4.36 -4.88 5.35
N LEU A 179 3.86 -4.98 6.57
CA LEU A 179 4.40 -5.88 7.61
C LEU A 179 4.41 -7.36 7.19
N HIS A 180 3.53 -7.75 6.28
CA HIS A 180 3.42 -9.13 5.78
C HIS A 180 4.50 -9.51 4.75
N LEU A 181 5.15 -8.53 4.12
CA LEU A 181 6.12 -8.78 3.05
C LEU A 181 7.52 -9.05 3.60
N PRO A 182 8.15 -10.16 3.22
CA PRO A 182 9.54 -10.46 3.59
C PRO A 182 10.53 -9.81 2.62
N GLU A 183 11.79 -9.69 3.08
CA GLU A 183 12.96 -9.46 2.23
C GLU A 183 13.77 -10.74 2.15
N LYS A 184 13.59 -11.53 1.10
CA LYS A 184 14.16 -12.89 0.96
C LYS A 184 15.67 -12.93 0.81
N HIS A 185 16.30 -11.82 0.40
CA HIS A 185 17.74 -11.77 0.16
C HIS A 185 18.53 -11.47 1.44
N VAL A 186 17.84 -11.19 2.54
CA VAL A 186 18.44 -10.96 3.85
C VAL A 186 17.75 -11.84 4.88
N THR A 187 18.56 -12.63 5.62
CA THR A 187 18.02 -13.52 6.65
C THR A 187 18.56 -13.19 8.02
N TRP A 188 17.73 -13.41 9.03
CA TRP A 188 18.07 -13.42 10.44
C TRP A 188 17.54 -14.70 11.06
N ARG A 189 18.42 -15.46 11.71
CA ARG A 189 18.06 -16.79 12.26
C ARG A 189 17.44 -17.71 11.19
N GLU A 190 18.01 -17.68 9.98
CA GLU A 190 17.59 -18.48 8.81
C GLU A 190 16.22 -18.10 8.21
N GLU A 191 15.51 -17.13 8.77
CA GLU A 191 14.27 -16.60 8.24
C GLU A 191 14.48 -15.26 7.52
N ALA A 192 13.72 -15.04 6.44
CA ALA A 192 13.70 -13.76 5.73
C ALA A 192 13.27 -12.62 6.67
N ILE A 193 13.98 -11.51 6.62
CA ILE A 193 13.66 -10.36 7.47
C ILE A 193 12.40 -9.63 7.00
N PRO A 194 11.74 -8.81 7.84
CA PRO A 194 10.65 -7.94 7.40
C PRO A 194 11.13 -6.93 6.35
N GLY A 195 10.51 -6.94 5.17
CA GLY A 195 10.80 -5.97 4.12
C GLY A 195 10.56 -4.52 4.56
N SER A 196 9.56 -4.31 5.42
CA SER A 196 9.25 -3.02 6.01
C SER A 196 10.42 -2.41 6.81
N LEU A 197 11.12 -3.22 7.60
CA LEU A 197 12.30 -2.77 8.35
C LEU A 197 13.51 -2.52 7.45
N PHE A 198 13.67 -3.31 6.39
CA PHE A 198 14.70 -3.10 5.38
C PHE A 198 14.52 -1.75 4.69
N ASP A 199 13.33 -1.48 4.18
CA ASP A 199 13.01 -0.23 3.48
C ASP A 199 13.15 0.98 4.41
N PHE A 200 12.60 0.88 5.63
CA PHE A 200 12.64 1.93 6.64
C PHE A 200 14.08 2.27 7.05
N ALA A 201 14.86 1.26 7.43
CA ALA A 201 16.21 1.47 7.94
C ALA A 201 17.12 2.16 6.90
N LEU A 202 17.08 1.68 5.66
CA LEU A 202 17.93 2.24 4.60
C LEU A 202 17.49 3.64 4.19
N TYR A 203 16.19 3.86 3.99
CA TYR A 203 15.71 5.20 3.65
C TYR A 203 15.99 6.21 4.76
N PHE A 204 15.69 5.86 6.02
CA PHE A 204 15.96 6.73 7.16
C PHE A 204 17.46 7.05 7.25
N PHE A 205 18.31 6.03 7.31
CA PHE A 205 19.74 6.18 7.55
C PHE A 205 20.43 7.11 6.54
N HIS A 206 20.13 6.94 5.26
CA HIS A 206 20.77 7.69 4.20
C HIS A 206 20.24 9.11 4.01
N ASN A 207 19.05 9.44 4.57
CA ASN A 207 18.36 10.66 4.18
C ASN A 207 18.04 11.61 5.35
N TYR A 208 17.94 11.12 6.60
CA TYR A 208 17.40 11.93 7.69
C TYR A 208 18.16 13.24 7.94
N GLN A 209 19.49 13.22 7.91
CA GLN A 209 20.30 14.41 8.16
C GLN A 209 20.08 15.49 7.11
N GLN A 210 20.11 15.09 5.84
CA GLN A 210 19.94 16.03 4.74
C GLN A 210 18.50 16.55 4.65
N LEU A 211 17.51 15.72 4.94
CA LEU A 211 16.11 16.15 5.02
C LEU A 211 15.91 17.21 6.12
N LEU A 212 16.44 16.97 7.32
CA LEU A 212 16.38 17.90 8.43
C LEU A 212 17.12 19.22 8.10
N ALA A 213 18.30 19.13 7.48
CA ALA A 213 19.06 20.31 7.05
C ALA A 213 18.31 21.19 6.03
N LYS A 214 17.40 20.59 5.26
CA LYS A 214 16.51 21.29 4.31
C LYS A 214 15.21 21.81 4.95
N GLY A 215 15.01 21.63 6.25
CA GLY A 215 13.77 22.01 6.93
C GLY A 215 12.59 21.07 6.69
N SER A 216 12.86 19.87 6.19
CA SER A 216 11.92 18.77 6.03
C SER A 216 12.17 17.69 7.09
N GLY A 217 11.81 16.45 6.84
CA GLY A 217 12.06 15.33 7.74
C GLY A 217 11.92 13.96 7.10
N PRO A 218 12.29 12.89 7.82
CA PRO A 218 12.07 11.52 7.39
C PRO A 218 10.59 11.18 7.53
N TYR A 219 9.85 11.28 6.41
CA TYR A 219 8.40 11.08 6.35
C TYR A 219 8.08 9.77 5.66
N PHE A 220 7.10 9.05 6.21
CA PHE A 220 6.70 7.72 5.75
C PHE A 220 5.20 7.61 5.47
N TYR A 221 4.84 6.68 4.58
CA TYR A 221 3.52 6.10 4.48
C TYR A 221 3.56 4.65 4.99
N LEU A 222 2.61 4.29 5.84
CA LEU A 222 2.51 2.96 6.45
C LEU A 222 1.32 2.20 5.84
N PRO A 223 1.59 1.13 5.06
CA PRO A 223 0.54 0.40 4.37
C PRO A 223 0.01 -0.79 5.17
N LYS A 224 -1.17 -1.26 4.79
CA LYS A 224 -1.77 -2.56 5.12
C LYS A 224 -1.83 -2.90 6.61
N THR A 225 -1.96 -1.87 7.45
CA THR A 225 -2.20 -2.01 8.89
C THR A 225 -3.59 -2.58 9.13
N GLN A 226 -3.70 -3.58 10.01
CA GLN A 226 -4.98 -4.21 10.35
C GLN A 226 -5.43 -3.90 11.79
N ALA A 227 -4.50 -3.60 12.69
CA ALA A 227 -4.78 -3.38 14.10
C ALA A 227 -3.95 -2.24 14.68
N TRP A 228 -4.49 -1.57 15.73
CA TRP A 228 -3.79 -0.49 16.41
C TRP A 228 -2.47 -0.94 17.06
N GLN A 229 -2.34 -2.22 17.42
CA GLN A 229 -1.10 -2.78 17.95
C GLN A 229 0.04 -2.76 16.91
N GLU A 230 -0.30 -2.84 15.62
CA GLU A 230 0.68 -2.69 14.53
C GLU A 230 1.13 -1.23 14.41
N ALA A 231 0.21 -0.28 14.62
CA ALA A 231 0.55 1.14 14.72
C ALA A 231 1.43 1.44 15.94
N ALA A 232 1.14 0.82 17.10
CA ALA A 232 1.97 0.89 18.29
C ALA A 232 3.38 0.33 18.04
N TRP A 233 3.50 -0.77 17.33
CA TRP A 233 4.78 -1.34 16.92
C TRP A 233 5.60 -0.35 16.07
N TRP A 234 5.00 0.32 15.11
CA TRP A 234 5.66 1.38 14.35
C TRP A 234 6.08 2.56 15.22
N SER A 235 5.25 2.95 16.19
CA SER A 235 5.59 4.00 17.15
C SER A 235 6.84 3.64 17.97
N GLU A 236 6.99 2.38 18.36
CA GLU A 236 8.17 1.87 19.07
C GLU A 236 9.41 1.86 18.14
N VAL A 237 9.27 1.43 16.88
CA VAL A 237 10.34 1.47 15.88
C VAL A 237 10.86 2.90 15.67
N PHE A 238 9.95 3.86 15.49
CA PHE A 238 10.31 5.27 15.30
C PHE A 238 10.96 5.85 16.55
N SER A 239 10.38 5.59 17.71
CA SER A 239 10.90 6.07 19.00
C SER A 239 12.31 5.52 19.28
N PHE A 240 12.53 4.24 19.07
CA PHE A 240 13.85 3.62 19.20
C PHE A 240 14.87 4.27 18.23
N THR A 241 14.46 4.50 16.99
CA THR A 241 15.34 5.10 15.97
C THR A 241 15.68 6.54 16.33
N GLU A 242 14.72 7.34 16.76
CA GLU A 242 14.95 8.71 17.23
C GLU A 242 15.92 8.75 18.42
N ASP A 243 15.72 7.88 19.41
CA ASP A 243 16.62 7.77 20.59
C ASP A 243 18.03 7.36 20.16
N ARG A 244 18.15 6.38 19.25
CA ARG A 244 19.44 5.90 18.72
C ARG A 244 20.27 6.99 18.03
N PHE A 245 19.60 7.94 17.38
CA PHE A 245 20.22 9.05 16.66
C PHE A 245 20.13 10.39 17.42
N SER A 246 19.70 10.37 18.68
CA SER A 246 19.55 11.56 19.53
C SER A 246 18.66 12.64 18.90
N LEU A 247 17.59 12.20 18.22
CA LEU A 247 16.61 13.08 17.59
C LEU A 247 15.44 13.38 18.57
N PRO A 248 14.85 14.57 18.49
CA PRO A 248 13.64 14.87 19.25
C PRO A 248 12.50 13.90 18.91
N ARG A 249 11.70 13.52 19.91
CA ARG A 249 10.50 12.69 19.71
C ARG A 249 9.55 13.35 18.73
N GLY A 250 9.10 12.60 17.72
CA GLY A 250 8.23 13.10 16.65
C GLY A 250 8.96 13.78 15.49
N THR A 251 10.28 13.58 15.36
CA THR A 251 11.05 13.96 14.17
C THR A 251 10.64 13.11 12.97
N ILE A 252 10.48 11.79 13.18
CA ILE A 252 9.92 10.88 12.17
C ILE A 252 8.41 11.09 12.14
N LYS A 253 7.88 11.31 10.94
CA LYS A 253 6.43 11.46 10.73
C LYS A 253 5.90 10.39 9.78
N ALA A 254 4.65 10.02 10.00
CA ALA A 254 3.96 9.04 9.17
C ALA A 254 2.53 9.46 8.83
N THR A 255 2.08 9.07 7.66
CA THR A 255 0.67 8.93 7.30
C THR A 255 0.37 7.44 7.19
N LEU A 256 -0.74 6.99 7.73
CA LEU A 256 -1.11 5.58 7.71
C LEU A 256 -2.31 5.37 6.79
N LEU A 257 -2.22 4.35 5.93
CA LEU A 257 -3.34 3.97 5.08
C LEU A 257 -4.36 3.14 5.87
N ILE A 258 -5.58 3.65 5.95
CA ILE A 258 -6.73 2.85 6.35
C ILE A 258 -7.23 2.15 5.08
N GLU A 259 -6.70 0.99 4.83
CA GLU A 259 -6.92 0.24 3.60
C GLU A 259 -7.22 -1.24 3.86
N THR A 260 -7.48 -1.57 5.12
CA THR A 260 -7.96 -2.89 5.53
C THR A 260 -9.26 -2.77 6.30
N LEU A 261 -10.16 -3.70 6.09
CA LEU A 261 -11.46 -3.68 6.78
C LEU A 261 -11.33 -3.74 8.31
N PRO A 262 -10.42 -4.52 8.92
CA PRO A 262 -10.25 -4.47 10.38
C PRO A 262 -9.81 -3.10 10.91
N ALA A 263 -8.97 -2.37 10.17
CA ALA A 263 -8.44 -1.09 10.62
C ALA A 263 -9.49 0.02 10.67
N VAL A 264 -10.55 -0.05 9.85
CA VAL A 264 -11.58 0.99 9.82
C VAL A 264 -12.29 1.15 11.16
N PHE A 265 -12.37 0.09 11.96
CA PHE A 265 -12.97 0.08 13.30
C PHE A 265 -12.03 0.60 14.39
N GLN A 266 -10.77 0.90 14.07
CA GLN A 266 -9.70 1.21 15.01
C GLN A 266 -8.96 2.51 14.69
N MET A 267 -9.58 3.44 13.95
CA MET A 267 -8.90 4.66 13.49
C MET A 267 -8.44 5.56 14.63
N ASP A 268 -9.28 5.75 15.66
CA ASP A 268 -8.91 6.51 16.87
C ASP A 268 -7.74 5.85 17.59
N GLU A 269 -7.78 4.54 17.78
CA GLU A 269 -6.75 3.76 18.45
C GLU A 269 -5.42 3.79 17.68
N ILE A 270 -5.48 3.72 16.36
CA ILE A 270 -4.32 3.83 15.47
C ILE A 270 -3.69 5.22 15.58
N LEU A 271 -4.49 6.28 15.49
CA LEU A 271 -4.01 7.65 15.67
C LEU A 271 -3.42 7.86 17.06
N HIS A 272 -4.06 7.31 18.09
CA HIS A 272 -3.58 7.43 19.48
C HIS A 272 -2.25 6.69 19.70
N ALA A 273 -2.10 5.48 19.15
CA ALA A 273 -0.87 4.71 19.27
C ALA A 273 0.32 5.41 18.59
N LEU A 274 0.08 6.12 17.50
CA LEU A 274 1.09 6.87 16.75
C LEU A 274 1.09 8.38 17.02
N ARG A 275 0.39 8.89 18.04
CA ARG A 275 0.12 10.33 18.22
C ARG A 275 1.35 11.24 18.22
N ASP A 276 2.53 10.72 18.55
CA ASP A 276 3.77 11.49 18.47
C ASP A 276 4.34 11.60 17.05
N HIS A 277 3.98 10.67 16.17
CA HIS A 277 4.56 10.51 14.84
C HIS A 277 3.54 10.70 13.71
N ILE A 278 2.27 10.43 13.95
CA ILE A 278 1.23 10.49 12.90
C ILE A 278 0.90 11.93 12.50
N VAL A 279 0.65 12.13 11.22
CA VAL A 279 0.16 13.39 10.67
C VAL A 279 -1.19 13.25 9.96
N GLY A 280 -1.60 12.03 9.62
CA GLY A 280 -2.86 11.79 8.94
C GLY A 280 -3.14 10.34 8.64
N LEU A 281 -4.36 10.09 8.21
CA LEU A 281 -4.80 8.81 7.62
C LEU A 281 -5.16 9.02 6.16
N ASN A 282 -5.04 7.95 5.36
CA ASN A 282 -5.38 7.98 3.94
C ASN A 282 -6.46 6.93 3.64
N CYS A 283 -7.44 7.30 2.80
CA CYS A 283 -8.44 6.40 2.23
C CYS A 283 -7.82 5.54 1.11
N GLY A 284 -7.13 4.47 1.44
CA GLY A 284 -6.59 3.49 0.48
C GLY A 284 -7.69 2.61 -0.12
N ARG A 285 -8.59 3.18 -0.92
CA ARG A 285 -9.85 2.57 -1.34
C ARG A 285 -9.73 1.27 -2.12
N TRP A 286 -8.72 1.14 -2.98
CA TRP A 286 -8.54 -0.06 -3.79
C TRP A 286 -8.20 -1.26 -2.91
N ASP A 287 -7.21 -1.13 -2.03
CA ASP A 287 -6.89 -2.13 -1.02
C ASP A 287 -8.04 -2.37 -0.04
N TYR A 288 -8.81 -1.33 0.31
CA TYR A 288 -9.97 -1.45 1.19
C TYR A 288 -11.08 -2.32 0.56
N ILE A 289 -11.33 -2.16 -0.74
CA ILE A 289 -12.27 -3.02 -1.49
C ILE A 289 -11.74 -4.46 -1.52
N PHE A 290 -10.46 -4.66 -1.81
CA PHE A 290 -9.83 -5.98 -1.74
C PHE A 290 -9.94 -6.58 -0.33
N SER A 291 -9.65 -5.79 0.70
CA SER A 291 -9.74 -6.23 2.10
C SER A 291 -11.16 -6.59 2.52
N TYR A 292 -12.18 -5.90 1.99
CA TYR A 292 -13.59 -6.26 2.20
C TYR A 292 -13.86 -7.68 1.71
N ILE A 293 -13.43 -8.01 0.48
CA ILE A 293 -13.55 -9.36 -0.07
C ILE A 293 -12.80 -10.36 0.80
N LYS A 294 -11.53 -10.08 1.10
CA LYS A 294 -10.64 -10.98 1.84
C LYS A 294 -11.11 -11.24 3.27
N THR A 295 -11.47 -10.19 3.99
CA THR A 295 -11.90 -10.30 5.39
C THR A 295 -13.24 -11.02 5.52
N LEU A 296 -14.16 -10.77 4.58
CA LEU A 296 -15.49 -11.37 4.57
C LEU A 296 -15.62 -12.56 3.60
N LYS A 297 -14.51 -13.21 3.29
CA LYS A 297 -14.41 -14.29 2.28
C LYS A 297 -15.40 -15.44 2.49
N ASN A 298 -15.78 -15.73 3.74
CA ASN A 298 -16.73 -16.80 4.08
C ASN A 298 -18.18 -16.32 4.27
N HIS A 299 -18.45 -15.02 3.99
CA HIS A 299 -19.79 -14.43 4.14
C HIS A 299 -20.46 -14.24 2.78
N GLY A 300 -21.29 -15.20 2.37
CA GLY A 300 -21.94 -15.23 1.04
C GLY A 300 -22.95 -14.12 0.76
N ASP A 301 -23.35 -13.36 1.78
CA ASP A 301 -24.20 -12.16 1.70
C ASP A 301 -23.38 -10.87 1.50
N ARG A 302 -22.05 -10.97 1.44
CA ARG A 302 -21.09 -9.85 1.28
C ARG A 302 -20.30 -9.91 -0.03
N VAL A 303 -20.76 -10.69 -1.00
CA VAL A 303 -20.11 -10.84 -2.31
C VAL A 303 -20.29 -9.58 -3.15
N LEU A 304 -19.20 -9.00 -3.65
CA LEU A 304 -19.21 -7.79 -4.43
C LEU A 304 -19.64 -8.02 -5.89
N PRO A 305 -20.17 -6.98 -6.56
CA PRO A 305 -20.47 -6.99 -8.00
C PRO A 305 -19.19 -6.77 -8.84
N ASP A 306 -19.36 -6.48 -10.14
CA ASP A 306 -18.28 -6.06 -11.03
C ASP A 306 -17.44 -4.94 -10.42
N ARG A 307 -16.11 -5.00 -10.60
CA ARG A 307 -15.16 -4.04 -10.03
C ARG A 307 -15.55 -2.57 -10.32
N GLN A 308 -16.05 -2.30 -11.52
CA GLN A 308 -16.43 -0.95 -11.93
C GLN A 308 -17.67 -0.39 -11.22
N ALA A 309 -18.50 -1.26 -10.65
CA ALA A 309 -19.70 -0.87 -9.90
C ALA A 309 -19.39 -0.49 -8.44
N VAL A 310 -18.19 -0.80 -7.94
CA VAL A 310 -17.77 -0.55 -6.55
C VAL A 310 -17.10 0.81 -6.46
N THR A 311 -17.88 1.85 -6.31
CA THR A 311 -17.45 3.27 -6.31
C THR A 311 -17.65 3.92 -4.94
N MET A 312 -17.02 5.08 -4.70
CA MET A 312 -17.00 5.75 -3.38
C MET A 312 -18.37 6.24 -2.89
N ASP A 313 -19.39 6.27 -3.73
CA ASP A 313 -20.78 6.54 -3.37
C ASP A 313 -21.51 5.31 -2.80
N LYS A 314 -20.93 4.12 -2.89
CA LYS A 314 -21.53 2.91 -2.29
C LYS A 314 -21.55 3.01 -0.76
N PRO A 315 -22.59 2.45 -0.08
CA PRO A 315 -22.82 2.66 1.34
C PRO A 315 -21.60 2.43 2.22
N PHE A 316 -20.94 1.27 2.09
CA PHE A 316 -19.79 0.93 2.93
C PHE A 316 -18.56 1.81 2.68
N LEU A 317 -18.30 2.22 1.43
CA LEU A 317 -17.21 3.11 1.07
C LEU A 317 -17.49 4.56 1.48
N SER A 318 -18.73 5.03 1.32
CA SER A 318 -19.16 6.35 1.79
C SER A 318 -19.06 6.46 3.32
N ALA A 319 -19.51 5.43 4.05
CA ALA A 319 -19.38 5.37 5.51
C ALA A 319 -17.90 5.41 5.96
N TYR A 320 -17.05 4.64 5.31
CA TYR A 320 -15.60 4.61 5.53
C TYR A 320 -14.95 5.99 5.36
N SER A 321 -15.20 6.67 4.24
CA SER A 321 -14.65 8.00 3.97
C SER A 321 -15.12 9.04 5.02
N ARG A 322 -16.40 9.08 5.32
CA ARG A 322 -16.97 10.00 6.32
C ARG A 322 -16.42 9.78 7.72
N LEU A 323 -16.32 8.51 8.14
CA LEU A 323 -15.73 8.16 9.44
C LEU A 323 -14.26 8.59 9.52
N LEU A 324 -13.47 8.35 8.47
CA LEU A 324 -12.06 8.72 8.42
C LEU A 324 -11.88 10.24 8.56
N ILE A 325 -12.63 11.04 7.82
CA ILE A 325 -12.56 12.51 7.90
C ILE A 325 -12.94 12.98 9.31
N LYS A 326 -14.09 12.52 9.84
CA LYS A 326 -14.55 12.91 11.18
C LYS A 326 -13.54 12.57 12.27
N THR A 327 -12.98 11.35 12.23
CA THR A 327 -11.99 10.89 13.21
C THR A 327 -10.69 11.69 13.11
N CYS A 328 -10.15 11.85 11.91
CA CYS A 328 -8.91 12.60 11.71
C CYS A 328 -9.02 14.04 12.19
N HIS A 329 -10.02 14.77 11.74
CA HIS A 329 -10.15 16.19 12.05
C HIS A 329 -10.43 16.44 13.53
N ARG A 330 -11.19 15.56 14.19
CA ARG A 330 -11.33 15.62 15.65
C ARG A 330 -9.98 15.52 16.38
N ARG A 331 -9.02 14.78 15.82
CA ARG A 331 -7.70 14.55 16.41
C ARG A 331 -6.62 15.51 15.90
N GLY A 332 -6.98 16.45 15.05
CA GLY A 332 -6.04 17.41 14.43
C GLY A 332 -5.13 16.75 13.39
N ALA A 333 -5.52 15.61 12.84
CA ALA A 333 -4.82 14.84 11.82
C ALA A 333 -5.44 15.07 10.43
N PHE A 334 -4.65 14.91 9.37
CA PHE A 334 -5.15 15.00 8.00
C PHE A 334 -5.95 13.76 7.59
N ALA A 335 -6.98 14.01 6.79
CA ALA A 335 -7.79 13.01 6.10
C ALA A 335 -7.50 13.07 4.60
N MET A 336 -6.65 12.17 4.11
CA MET A 336 -6.25 12.11 2.71
C MET A 336 -7.23 11.25 1.90
N GLY A 337 -7.63 11.72 0.71
CA GLY A 337 -8.42 10.95 -0.24
C GLY A 337 -7.62 9.89 -0.98
N GLY A 338 -8.31 9.05 -1.73
CA GLY A 338 -7.70 7.92 -2.44
C GLY A 338 -7.16 8.27 -3.83
N MET A 339 -6.57 7.26 -4.47
CA MET A 339 -5.97 7.40 -5.80
C MET A 339 -7.01 7.40 -6.92
N ALA A 340 -6.90 8.33 -7.87
CA ALA A 340 -7.47 8.20 -9.19
C ALA A 340 -6.51 7.41 -10.08
N ALA A 341 -6.91 6.20 -10.46
CA ALA A 341 -6.07 5.29 -11.25
C ALA A 341 -6.09 5.58 -12.76
N PHE A 342 -6.97 6.46 -13.23
CA PHE A 342 -7.04 6.84 -14.65
C PHE A 342 -5.75 7.49 -15.14
N ILE A 343 -5.40 7.20 -16.39
CA ILE A 343 -4.30 7.87 -17.09
C ILE A 343 -4.84 8.68 -18.26
N PRO A 344 -4.24 9.85 -18.56
CA PRO A 344 -4.59 10.63 -19.74
C PRO A 344 -4.44 9.83 -21.04
N SER A 345 -5.35 10.03 -21.99
CA SER A 345 -5.32 9.39 -23.29
C SER A 345 -4.87 10.36 -24.38
N LYS A 346 -4.22 9.83 -25.43
CA LYS A 346 -3.93 10.60 -26.65
C LYS A 346 -5.17 10.81 -27.51
N ASP A 347 -6.17 9.95 -27.39
CA ASP A 347 -7.48 10.12 -28.01
C ASP A 347 -8.26 11.20 -27.26
N ALA A 348 -8.74 12.22 -27.97
CA ALA A 348 -9.37 13.39 -27.38
C ALA A 348 -10.71 13.09 -26.69
N GLU A 349 -11.52 12.21 -27.26
CA GLU A 349 -12.82 11.83 -26.71
C GLU A 349 -12.63 10.99 -25.44
N ARG A 350 -11.76 10.00 -25.52
CA ARG A 350 -11.37 9.18 -24.36
C ARG A 350 -10.78 10.04 -23.25
N ASN A 351 -9.91 10.98 -23.57
CA ASN A 351 -9.30 11.87 -22.58
C ASN A 351 -10.33 12.78 -21.90
N ALA A 352 -11.30 13.32 -22.66
CA ALA A 352 -12.40 14.11 -22.08
C ALA A 352 -13.24 13.27 -21.11
N TRP A 353 -13.51 12.02 -21.44
CA TRP A 353 -14.20 11.08 -20.55
C TRP A 353 -13.38 10.81 -19.28
N VAL A 354 -12.09 10.52 -19.40
CA VAL A 354 -11.18 10.31 -18.25
C VAL A 354 -11.19 11.51 -17.33
N LEU A 355 -10.99 12.72 -17.87
CA LEU A 355 -10.98 13.95 -17.07
C LEU A 355 -12.33 14.20 -16.38
N THR A 356 -13.46 13.85 -17.00
CA THR A 356 -14.77 13.96 -16.38
C THR A 356 -14.89 13.04 -15.16
N LYS A 357 -14.40 11.80 -15.26
CA LYS A 357 -14.39 10.84 -14.15
C LYS A 357 -13.49 11.30 -13.00
N VAL A 358 -12.28 11.75 -13.32
CA VAL A 358 -11.34 12.28 -12.33
C VAL A 358 -11.91 13.53 -11.64
N LYS A 359 -12.50 14.46 -12.38
CA LYS A 359 -13.14 15.64 -11.81
C LYS A 359 -14.26 15.29 -10.84
N ALA A 360 -15.13 14.37 -11.20
CA ALA A 360 -16.22 13.94 -10.33
C ALA A 360 -15.69 13.31 -9.03
N ASP A 361 -14.70 12.43 -9.12
CA ASP A 361 -14.07 11.77 -7.99
C ASP A 361 -13.41 12.78 -7.03
N LYS A 362 -12.55 13.68 -7.56
CA LYS A 362 -11.84 14.66 -6.75
C LYS A 362 -12.75 15.73 -6.17
N THR A 363 -13.81 16.10 -6.88
CA THR A 363 -14.83 17.02 -6.38
C THR A 363 -15.56 16.39 -5.19
N LEU A 364 -15.93 15.11 -5.26
CA LEU A 364 -16.56 14.40 -4.14
C LEU A 364 -15.66 14.36 -2.90
N GLU A 365 -14.37 14.05 -3.09
CA GLU A 365 -13.38 14.04 -2.00
C GLU A 365 -13.25 15.42 -1.34
N ALA A 366 -13.06 16.47 -2.14
CA ALA A 366 -12.92 17.83 -1.65
C ALA A 366 -14.18 18.32 -0.91
N GLN A 367 -15.38 18.03 -1.44
CA GLN A 367 -16.66 18.37 -0.81
C GLN A 367 -16.92 17.60 0.48
N ASN A 368 -16.45 16.35 0.56
CA ASN A 368 -16.56 15.54 1.78
C ASN A 368 -15.65 16.04 2.91
N GLY A 369 -14.64 16.86 2.60
CA GLY A 369 -13.73 17.46 3.58
C GLY A 369 -12.35 16.82 3.65
N HIS A 370 -11.95 16.02 2.66
CA HIS A 370 -10.57 15.55 2.58
C HIS A 370 -9.60 16.72 2.41
N ASP A 371 -8.45 16.64 3.08
CA ASP A 371 -7.39 17.68 3.02
C ASP A 371 -6.60 17.64 1.72
N GLY A 372 -6.61 16.51 1.04
CA GLY A 372 -5.92 16.29 -0.21
C GLY A 372 -6.28 14.95 -0.83
N THR A 373 -5.64 14.64 -1.94
CA THR A 373 -5.93 13.45 -2.75
C THR A 373 -4.69 12.87 -3.41
N TRP A 374 -4.80 11.66 -3.93
CA TRP A 374 -3.76 11.00 -4.71
C TRP A 374 -4.08 10.97 -6.21
N ILE A 375 -3.03 11.12 -7.00
CA ILE A 375 -3.03 10.86 -8.45
C ILE A 375 -1.90 9.90 -8.80
N ALA A 376 -2.12 9.09 -9.85
CA ALA A 376 -1.14 8.11 -10.34
C ALA A 376 -0.35 8.59 -11.56
N HIS A 377 -0.70 9.74 -12.15
CA HIS A 377 -0.08 10.25 -13.35
C HIS A 377 0.07 11.78 -13.31
N PRO A 378 1.26 12.33 -13.65
CA PRO A 378 1.49 13.78 -13.60
C PRO A 378 0.52 14.61 -14.44
N GLY A 379 0.01 14.04 -15.56
CA GLY A 379 -0.97 14.70 -16.43
C GLY A 379 -2.34 14.96 -15.80
N LEU A 380 -2.60 14.44 -14.58
CA LEU A 380 -3.82 14.72 -13.81
C LEU A 380 -3.61 15.81 -12.74
N ALA A 381 -2.36 16.25 -12.54
CA ALA A 381 -2.01 17.15 -11.45
C ALA A 381 -2.78 18.48 -11.50
N ASP A 382 -2.79 19.14 -12.65
CA ASP A 382 -3.46 20.44 -12.80
C ASP A 382 -4.99 20.34 -12.58
N THR A 383 -5.60 19.25 -13.06
CA THR A 383 -7.04 19.01 -12.87
C THR A 383 -7.37 18.81 -11.38
N ALA A 384 -6.62 17.98 -10.68
CA ALA A 384 -6.82 17.73 -9.25
C ALA A 384 -6.50 18.99 -8.42
N MET A 385 -5.41 19.69 -8.75
CA MET A 385 -5.01 20.93 -8.09
C MET A 385 -6.10 22.00 -8.19
N ALA A 386 -6.66 22.23 -9.37
CA ALA A 386 -7.71 23.23 -9.57
C ALA A 386 -8.97 22.95 -8.72
N ILE A 387 -9.32 21.69 -8.53
CA ILE A 387 -10.48 21.29 -7.70
C ILE A 387 -10.21 21.60 -6.22
N PHE A 388 -9.03 21.21 -5.71
CA PHE A 388 -8.67 21.48 -4.32
C PHE A 388 -8.39 22.96 -4.07
N ASP A 389 -7.82 23.70 -5.04
CA ASP A 389 -7.67 25.15 -4.98
C ASP A 389 -9.03 25.86 -4.81
N GLN A 390 -10.04 25.41 -5.56
CA GLN A 390 -11.39 25.94 -5.44
C GLN A 390 -12.03 25.61 -4.08
N ALA A 391 -11.84 24.40 -3.57
CA ALA A 391 -12.43 23.96 -2.30
C ALA A 391 -11.76 24.60 -1.09
N LEU A 392 -10.44 24.71 -1.10
CA LEU A 392 -9.62 25.23 0.01
C LEU A 392 -9.52 26.76 0.01
N GLY A 393 -9.54 27.39 -1.17
CA GLY A 393 -9.27 28.82 -1.31
C GLY A 393 -7.87 29.16 -0.78
N GLU A 394 -7.79 30.09 0.17
CA GLU A 394 -6.54 30.47 0.81
C GLU A 394 -6.06 29.52 1.92
N LYS A 395 -6.92 28.59 2.34
CA LYS A 395 -6.57 27.60 3.36
C LYS A 395 -5.60 26.55 2.80
N LYS A 396 -4.78 25.99 3.66
CA LYS A 396 -3.85 24.90 3.31
C LYS A 396 -4.47 23.51 3.40
N ASN A 397 -5.55 23.38 4.21
CA ASN A 397 -6.20 22.11 4.51
C ASN A 397 -7.65 22.33 4.97
N GLN A 398 -8.36 21.27 5.32
CA GLN A 398 -9.75 21.26 5.74
C GLN A 398 -9.94 20.75 7.19
N LEU A 399 -8.95 20.89 8.07
CA LEU A 399 -9.03 20.45 9.47
C LEU A 399 -10.24 21.05 10.23
N ASP A 400 -10.78 22.15 9.76
CA ASP A 400 -12.00 22.77 10.32
C ASP A 400 -13.31 22.09 9.89
N VAL A 401 -13.28 21.20 8.91
CA VAL A 401 -14.46 20.41 8.46
C VAL A 401 -14.61 19.18 9.38
N THR A 402 -15.21 19.39 10.55
CA THR A 402 -15.28 18.36 11.59
C THR A 402 -16.34 17.29 11.36
N ARG A 403 -17.28 17.50 10.44
CA ARG A 403 -18.44 16.62 10.20
C ARG A 403 -19.19 16.25 11.49
N ALA A 404 -19.27 17.22 12.43
CA ALA A 404 -19.85 17.02 13.76
C ALA A 404 -21.34 16.64 13.69
N ASP A 405 -22.06 17.19 12.69
CA ASP A 405 -23.49 16.97 12.49
C ASP A 405 -23.84 15.65 11.77
N ASP A 406 -22.82 14.93 11.29
CA ASP A 406 -23.03 13.63 10.66
C ASP A 406 -23.57 12.63 11.68
N ALA A 407 -24.53 11.82 11.27
CA ALA A 407 -24.96 10.66 12.06
C ALA A 407 -23.77 9.75 12.37
N PRO A 408 -23.72 9.14 13.55
CA PRO A 408 -22.68 8.17 13.89
C PRO A 408 -22.62 7.04 12.84
N VAL A 409 -21.42 6.73 12.39
CA VAL A 409 -21.17 5.56 11.54
C VAL A 409 -21.11 4.32 12.42
N THR A 410 -21.89 3.31 12.09
CA THR A 410 -21.94 2.03 12.82
C THR A 410 -21.21 0.92 12.08
N ALA A 411 -20.98 -0.20 12.75
CA ALA A 411 -20.43 -1.39 12.10
C ALA A 411 -21.33 -1.87 10.95
N HIS A 412 -22.66 -1.76 11.10
CA HIS A 412 -23.59 -2.09 10.03
C HIS A 412 -23.33 -1.27 8.75
N ASP A 413 -23.07 0.03 8.88
CA ASP A 413 -22.80 0.91 7.75
C ASP A 413 -21.49 0.52 7.04
N LEU A 414 -20.44 0.19 7.81
CA LEU A 414 -19.12 -0.19 7.30
C LEU A 414 -19.10 -1.58 6.65
N LEU A 415 -20.04 -2.44 7.03
CA LEU A 415 -20.18 -3.80 6.52
C LEU A 415 -21.33 -3.94 5.52
N ALA A 416 -21.99 -2.85 5.15
CA ALA A 416 -23.16 -2.88 4.28
C ALA A 416 -22.84 -3.56 2.94
N PRO A 417 -23.69 -4.47 2.44
CA PRO A 417 -23.49 -5.10 1.15
C PRO A 417 -23.46 -4.06 0.02
N CYS A 418 -22.68 -4.34 -1.02
CA CYS A 418 -22.66 -3.55 -2.23
C CYS A 418 -23.46 -4.26 -3.31
N GLU A 419 -24.55 -3.66 -3.75
CA GLU A 419 -25.36 -4.17 -4.83
C GLU A 419 -24.79 -3.78 -6.20
N GLY A 420 -25.03 -4.60 -7.21
CA GLY A 420 -24.63 -4.41 -8.59
C GLY A 420 -24.62 -5.72 -9.36
N GLU A 421 -24.42 -5.61 -10.66
CA GLU A 421 -24.37 -6.76 -11.55
C GLU A 421 -23.00 -7.45 -11.53
N ARG A 422 -23.00 -8.71 -11.87
CA ARG A 422 -21.82 -9.52 -12.22
C ARG A 422 -21.99 -9.90 -13.67
N THR A 423 -21.13 -9.41 -14.54
CA THR A 423 -21.26 -9.57 -15.98
C THR A 423 -20.15 -10.44 -16.56
N GLU A 424 -20.41 -11.04 -17.72
CA GLU A 424 -19.38 -11.74 -18.50
C GLU A 424 -18.21 -10.80 -18.81
N GLU A 425 -18.50 -9.57 -19.31
CA GLU A 425 -17.46 -8.60 -19.62
C GLU A 425 -16.64 -8.21 -18.39
N GLY A 426 -17.28 -8.02 -17.23
CA GLY A 426 -16.60 -7.73 -15.97
C GLY A 426 -15.66 -8.86 -15.54
N MET A 427 -16.08 -10.12 -15.66
CA MET A 427 -15.23 -11.26 -15.35
C MET A 427 -14.07 -11.42 -16.34
N ARG A 428 -14.33 -11.28 -17.64
CA ARG A 428 -13.29 -11.35 -18.68
C ARG A 428 -12.27 -10.22 -18.53
N ALA A 429 -12.74 -9.00 -18.25
CA ALA A 429 -11.86 -7.86 -17.95
C ALA A 429 -10.98 -8.11 -16.72
N ASN A 430 -11.52 -8.68 -15.65
CA ASN A 430 -10.74 -9.08 -14.47
C ASN A 430 -9.64 -10.10 -14.82
N ILE A 431 -9.93 -11.07 -15.67
CA ILE A 431 -8.93 -12.05 -16.13
C ILE A 431 -7.81 -11.35 -16.92
N ARG A 432 -8.17 -10.53 -17.91
CA ARG A 432 -7.18 -9.81 -18.76
C ARG A 432 -6.28 -8.91 -17.93
N VAL A 433 -6.87 -8.14 -17.01
CA VAL A 433 -6.12 -7.22 -16.15
C VAL A 433 -5.18 -8.00 -15.23
N ALA A 434 -5.68 -9.01 -14.52
CA ALA A 434 -4.88 -9.77 -13.56
C ALA A 434 -3.72 -10.51 -14.22
N VAL A 435 -3.93 -11.17 -15.37
CA VAL A 435 -2.87 -11.87 -16.10
C VAL A 435 -1.78 -10.90 -16.58
N GLN A 436 -2.16 -9.78 -17.18
CA GLN A 436 -1.19 -8.78 -17.67
C GLN A 436 -0.44 -8.13 -16.52
N TYR A 437 -1.11 -7.86 -15.40
CA TYR A 437 -0.46 -7.32 -14.22
C TYR A 437 0.54 -8.31 -13.61
N ILE A 438 0.13 -9.56 -13.41
CA ILE A 438 1.01 -10.61 -12.86
C ILE A 438 2.23 -10.79 -13.77
N GLU A 439 2.03 -10.83 -15.11
CA GLU A 439 3.14 -10.93 -16.05
C GLU A 439 4.15 -9.79 -15.88
N ALA A 440 3.66 -8.56 -15.81
CA ALA A 440 4.49 -7.39 -15.62
C ALA A 440 5.23 -7.44 -14.26
N TRP A 441 4.52 -7.81 -13.20
CA TRP A 441 5.07 -7.87 -11.85
C TRP A 441 6.19 -8.91 -11.72
N ILE A 442 5.98 -10.15 -12.22
CA ILE A 442 7.02 -11.20 -12.20
C ILE A 442 8.17 -10.90 -13.18
N SER A 443 7.96 -9.97 -14.11
CA SER A 443 8.98 -9.43 -15.01
C SER A 443 9.71 -8.19 -14.44
N GLY A 444 9.38 -7.78 -13.21
CA GLY A 444 10.06 -6.68 -12.51
C GLY A 444 9.38 -5.32 -12.62
N ASN A 445 8.12 -5.24 -13.07
CA ASN A 445 7.36 -3.99 -13.17
C ASN A 445 6.07 -4.04 -12.33
N GLY A 446 6.03 -3.27 -11.26
CA GLY A 446 4.92 -3.26 -10.30
C GLY A 446 3.81 -2.23 -10.57
N CYS A 447 3.95 -1.37 -11.59
CA CYS A 447 2.97 -0.33 -11.93
C CYS A 447 2.84 -0.23 -13.44
N VAL A 448 1.68 -0.60 -14.00
CA VAL A 448 1.52 -0.86 -15.44
C VAL A 448 0.24 -0.23 -15.98
N PRO A 449 0.31 0.55 -17.08
CA PRO A 449 -0.88 1.01 -17.78
C PRO A 449 -1.58 -0.16 -18.50
N ILE A 450 -2.79 -0.49 -18.08
CA ILE A 450 -3.62 -1.52 -18.69
C ILE A 450 -5.01 -0.94 -18.95
N TYR A 451 -5.49 -0.93 -20.17
CA TYR A 451 -6.81 -0.42 -20.60
C TYR A 451 -7.15 0.99 -20.07
N GLY A 452 -6.15 1.87 -19.98
CA GLY A 452 -6.34 3.26 -19.55
C GLY A 452 -6.39 3.48 -18.05
N LEU A 453 -6.05 2.46 -17.26
CA LEU A 453 -5.83 2.55 -15.83
C LEU A 453 -4.37 2.23 -15.48
N MET A 454 -3.83 2.91 -14.49
CA MET A 454 -2.55 2.55 -13.88
C MET A 454 -2.82 1.45 -12.86
N GLU A 455 -2.59 0.21 -13.27
CA GLU A 455 -2.78 -0.94 -12.41
C GLU A 455 -1.56 -1.15 -11.50
N ASP A 456 -1.81 -1.43 -10.23
CA ASP A 456 -0.84 -1.83 -9.22
C ASP A 456 -1.27 -3.14 -8.53
N ALA A 457 -0.58 -3.55 -7.48
CA ALA A 457 -0.94 -4.78 -6.78
C ALA A 457 -2.37 -4.72 -6.22
N ALA A 458 -2.82 -3.58 -5.68
CA ALA A 458 -4.15 -3.44 -5.09
C ALA A 458 -5.27 -3.68 -6.11
N THR A 459 -5.17 -3.10 -7.29
CA THR A 459 -6.20 -3.23 -8.32
C THR A 459 -6.25 -4.64 -8.93
N ALA A 460 -5.08 -5.28 -9.10
CA ALA A 460 -4.99 -6.66 -9.55
C ALA A 460 -5.56 -7.64 -8.52
N GLU A 461 -5.37 -7.37 -7.22
CA GLU A 461 -5.98 -8.15 -6.14
C GLU A 461 -7.50 -8.13 -6.19
N ILE A 462 -8.13 -6.99 -6.45
CA ILE A 462 -9.59 -6.90 -6.62
C ILE A 462 -10.02 -7.80 -7.79
N SER A 463 -9.33 -7.73 -8.92
CA SER A 463 -9.68 -8.49 -10.12
C SER A 463 -9.67 -9.99 -9.88
N ARG A 464 -8.60 -10.54 -9.24
CA ARG A 464 -8.53 -11.98 -8.98
C ARG A 464 -9.48 -12.43 -7.87
N THR A 465 -9.63 -11.64 -6.80
CA THR A 465 -10.45 -12.04 -5.65
C THR A 465 -11.94 -11.90 -5.91
N SER A 466 -12.36 -11.01 -6.80
CA SER A 466 -13.74 -10.95 -7.28
C SER A 466 -14.17 -12.26 -7.93
N ILE A 467 -13.32 -12.83 -8.80
CA ILE A 467 -13.60 -14.12 -9.44
C ILE A 467 -13.62 -15.24 -8.39
N TRP A 468 -12.61 -15.23 -7.48
CA TRP A 468 -12.53 -16.23 -6.42
C TRP A 468 -13.81 -16.26 -5.57
N GLN A 469 -14.30 -15.10 -5.10
CA GLN A 469 -15.51 -15.05 -4.27
C GLN A 469 -16.78 -15.48 -5.03
N TRP A 470 -16.87 -15.19 -6.34
CA TRP A 470 -18.01 -15.63 -7.15
C TRP A 470 -18.04 -17.15 -7.31
N ILE A 471 -16.89 -17.78 -7.53
CA ILE A 471 -16.75 -19.23 -7.57
C ILE A 471 -17.08 -19.84 -6.20
N HIS A 472 -16.43 -19.35 -5.15
CA HIS A 472 -16.53 -19.88 -3.79
C HIS A 472 -17.97 -19.85 -3.26
N HIS A 473 -18.70 -18.79 -3.56
CA HIS A 473 -20.11 -18.62 -3.15
C HIS A 473 -21.13 -19.03 -4.20
N HIS A 474 -20.73 -19.79 -5.22
CA HIS A 474 -21.61 -20.32 -6.27
C HIS A 474 -22.51 -19.25 -6.91
N LYS A 475 -21.96 -18.05 -7.16
CA LYS A 475 -22.73 -16.95 -7.77
C LYS A 475 -22.91 -17.20 -9.26
N SER A 476 -23.97 -16.58 -9.80
CA SER A 476 -24.19 -16.53 -11.25
C SER A 476 -23.96 -15.11 -11.77
N LEU A 477 -23.62 -15.01 -13.05
CA LEU A 477 -23.63 -13.77 -13.80
C LEU A 477 -25.07 -13.28 -14.01
N SER A 478 -25.23 -12.04 -14.46
CA SER A 478 -26.54 -11.41 -14.67
C SER A 478 -27.40 -12.13 -15.71
N ASP A 479 -26.80 -12.84 -16.64
CA ASP A 479 -27.47 -13.68 -17.63
C ASP A 479 -27.87 -15.07 -17.11
N GLY A 480 -27.55 -15.40 -15.86
CA GLY A 480 -27.81 -16.68 -15.21
C GLY A 480 -26.69 -17.70 -15.33
N THR A 481 -25.59 -17.41 -16.04
CA THR A 481 -24.45 -18.32 -16.18
C THR A 481 -23.76 -18.57 -14.83
N PRO A 482 -23.64 -19.82 -14.36
CA PRO A 482 -22.96 -20.13 -13.09
C PRO A 482 -21.46 -19.86 -13.20
N VAL A 483 -20.87 -19.14 -12.24
CA VAL A 483 -19.43 -18.92 -12.16
C VAL A 483 -18.77 -20.13 -11.48
N THR A 484 -17.97 -20.86 -12.24
CA THR A 484 -17.32 -22.09 -11.81
C THR A 484 -15.84 -22.10 -12.15
N ASN A 485 -15.06 -22.99 -11.53
CA ASN A 485 -13.66 -23.22 -11.90
C ASN A 485 -13.52 -23.64 -13.38
N ALA A 486 -14.46 -24.40 -13.90
CA ALA A 486 -14.44 -24.83 -15.30
C ALA A 486 -14.66 -23.63 -16.25
N LEU A 487 -15.63 -22.78 -15.97
CA LEU A 487 -15.89 -21.56 -16.73
C LEU A 487 -14.68 -20.62 -16.68
N PHE A 488 -14.11 -20.43 -15.50
CA PHE A 488 -12.92 -19.59 -15.32
C PHE A 488 -11.74 -20.10 -16.18
N ARG A 489 -11.44 -21.40 -16.14
CA ARG A 489 -10.35 -21.98 -16.96
C ARG A 489 -10.60 -21.82 -18.46
N GLN A 490 -11.84 -22.02 -18.88
CA GLN A 490 -12.22 -21.80 -20.28
C GLN A 490 -11.95 -20.34 -20.68
N TRP A 491 -12.46 -19.39 -19.92
CA TRP A 491 -12.30 -17.97 -20.23
C TRP A 491 -10.85 -17.48 -20.06
N LEU A 492 -10.10 -18.03 -19.12
CA LEU A 492 -8.67 -17.76 -19.03
C LEU A 492 -7.94 -18.13 -20.33
N ALA A 493 -8.23 -19.32 -20.90
CA ALA A 493 -7.63 -19.73 -22.16
C ALA A 493 -8.07 -18.83 -23.34
N GLU A 494 -9.33 -18.43 -23.39
CA GLU A 494 -9.85 -17.50 -24.40
C GLU A 494 -9.21 -16.11 -24.28
N GLU A 495 -9.13 -15.56 -23.06
CA GLU A 495 -8.54 -14.23 -22.81
C GLU A 495 -7.02 -14.21 -23.04
N MET A 496 -6.32 -15.32 -22.86
CA MET A 496 -4.91 -15.44 -23.25
C MET A 496 -4.72 -15.27 -24.76
N MET A 497 -5.68 -15.74 -25.58
CA MET A 497 -5.65 -15.49 -27.03
C MET A 497 -5.92 -14.02 -27.37
N VAL A 498 -6.87 -13.38 -26.66
CA VAL A 498 -7.14 -11.95 -26.81
C VAL A 498 -5.90 -11.12 -26.46
N ILE A 499 -5.26 -11.38 -25.32
CA ILE A 499 -4.03 -10.69 -24.89
C ILE A 499 -2.92 -10.86 -25.94
N ARG A 500 -2.77 -12.09 -26.49
CA ARG A 500 -1.78 -12.37 -27.54
C ARG A 500 -2.05 -11.58 -28.83
N GLU A 501 -3.31 -11.46 -29.23
CA GLU A 501 -3.72 -10.67 -30.39
C GLU A 501 -3.47 -9.16 -30.17
N GLU A 502 -3.85 -8.63 -29.01
CA GLU A 502 -3.68 -7.22 -28.65
C GLU A 502 -2.21 -6.79 -28.55
N LEU A 503 -1.36 -7.62 -27.94
CA LEU A 503 0.05 -7.30 -27.71
C LEU A 503 0.96 -7.70 -28.89
N GLY A 504 0.47 -8.58 -29.76
CA GLY A 504 1.23 -9.17 -30.86
C GLY A 504 2.14 -10.33 -30.42
N GLU A 505 2.39 -11.25 -31.35
CA GLU A 505 3.12 -12.51 -31.12
C GLU A 505 4.50 -12.29 -30.47
N HIS A 506 5.25 -11.31 -30.94
CA HIS A 506 6.60 -11.06 -30.44
C HIS A 506 6.61 -10.69 -28.95
N ARG A 507 5.74 -9.77 -28.52
CA ARG A 507 5.66 -9.35 -27.10
C ARG A 507 5.15 -10.50 -26.23
N PHE A 508 4.14 -11.22 -26.73
CA PHE A 508 3.54 -12.32 -25.99
C PHE A 508 4.52 -13.48 -25.77
N SER A 509 5.19 -13.92 -26.83
CA SER A 509 6.10 -15.08 -26.78
C SER A 509 7.42 -14.80 -26.02
N ASN A 510 7.85 -13.54 -25.95
CA ASN A 510 9.03 -13.13 -25.15
C ASN A 510 8.66 -12.68 -23.73
N GLY A 511 7.38 -12.63 -23.39
CA GLY A 511 6.89 -12.33 -22.04
C GLY A 511 6.72 -13.58 -21.19
N ARG A 512 6.30 -13.37 -19.95
CA ARG A 512 6.06 -14.43 -18.96
C ARG A 512 4.57 -14.74 -18.78
N PHE A 513 3.79 -14.66 -19.87
CA PHE A 513 2.33 -14.83 -19.84
C PHE A 513 1.90 -16.25 -19.44
N THR A 514 2.68 -17.27 -19.79
CA THR A 514 2.40 -18.67 -19.39
C THR A 514 2.51 -18.83 -17.87
N GLU A 515 3.55 -18.29 -17.27
CA GLU A 515 3.73 -18.31 -15.81
C GLU A 515 2.67 -17.45 -15.12
N ALA A 516 2.34 -16.29 -15.68
CA ALA A 516 1.31 -15.41 -15.15
C ALA A 516 -0.07 -16.08 -15.15
N ALA A 517 -0.43 -16.76 -16.23
CA ALA A 517 -1.68 -17.51 -16.32
C ALA A 517 -1.72 -18.68 -15.33
N ALA A 518 -0.61 -19.41 -15.16
CA ALA A 518 -0.52 -20.49 -14.19
C ALA A 518 -0.67 -19.98 -12.75
N LEU A 519 -0.03 -18.86 -12.41
CA LEU A 519 -0.18 -18.24 -11.10
C LEU A 519 -1.61 -17.72 -10.89
N MET A 520 -2.21 -17.07 -11.90
CA MET A 520 -3.59 -16.59 -11.85
C MET A 520 -4.56 -17.74 -11.62
N GLU A 521 -4.39 -18.86 -12.32
CA GLU A 521 -5.22 -20.06 -12.10
C GLU A 521 -5.06 -20.58 -10.67
N GLN A 522 -3.84 -20.74 -10.20
CA GLN A 522 -3.55 -21.23 -8.85
C GLN A 522 -4.24 -20.39 -7.77
N ILE A 523 -4.10 -19.07 -7.81
CA ILE A 523 -4.62 -18.17 -6.76
C ILE A 523 -6.14 -17.93 -6.86
N THR A 524 -6.75 -18.21 -8.04
CA THR A 524 -8.18 -18.01 -8.27
C THR A 524 -8.99 -19.28 -8.01
N THR A 525 -8.44 -20.46 -8.25
CA THR A 525 -9.15 -21.73 -8.09
C THR A 525 -8.78 -22.48 -6.80
N SER A 526 -7.98 -21.88 -5.93
CA SER A 526 -7.65 -22.41 -4.61
C SER A 526 -8.89 -22.47 -3.72
N ASP A 527 -9.04 -23.53 -2.96
CA ASP A 527 -10.14 -23.67 -1.98
C ASP A 527 -10.09 -22.60 -0.90
N GLU A 528 -8.87 -22.24 -0.46
CA GLU A 528 -8.62 -21.14 0.46
C GLU A 528 -8.14 -19.91 -0.32
N LEU A 529 -8.65 -18.74 0.05
CA LEU A 529 -8.20 -17.47 -0.53
C LEU A 529 -6.74 -17.22 -0.16
N ILE A 530 -5.86 -17.15 -1.15
CA ILE A 530 -4.47 -16.74 -0.96
C ILE A 530 -4.44 -15.27 -0.53
N ASP A 531 -3.74 -14.97 0.55
CA ASP A 531 -3.74 -13.66 1.22
C ASP A 531 -3.36 -12.51 0.28
N PHE A 532 -2.26 -12.65 -0.46
CA PHE A 532 -1.78 -11.69 -1.45
C PHE A 532 -1.15 -12.41 -2.64
N LEU A 533 -1.43 -11.94 -3.85
CA LEU A 533 -0.80 -12.47 -5.09
C LEU A 533 0.73 -12.31 -5.07
N THR A 534 1.21 -11.29 -4.39
CA THR A 534 2.63 -10.97 -4.28
C THR A 534 3.41 -12.00 -3.45
N LEU A 535 2.77 -12.72 -2.53
CA LEU A 535 3.43 -13.75 -1.73
C LEU A 535 3.88 -14.95 -2.57
N PRO A 536 2.99 -15.67 -3.31
CA PRO A 536 3.44 -16.70 -4.23
C PRO A 536 4.22 -16.13 -5.42
N GLY A 537 3.86 -14.95 -5.91
CA GLY A 537 4.56 -14.27 -7.00
C GLY A 537 6.01 -13.93 -6.67
N TYR A 538 6.33 -13.68 -5.41
CA TYR A 538 7.68 -13.31 -4.97
C TYR A 538 8.75 -14.39 -5.26
N HIS A 539 8.35 -15.66 -5.33
CA HIS A 539 9.26 -16.75 -5.70
C HIS A 539 9.76 -16.66 -7.15
N TRP A 540 9.04 -15.95 -8.01
CA TRP A 540 9.39 -15.77 -9.42
C TRP A 540 10.34 -14.59 -9.68
N LEU A 541 10.58 -13.75 -8.69
CA LEU A 541 11.50 -12.62 -8.80
C LEU A 541 12.93 -13.04 -8.50
N ALA A 542 13.89 -12.43 -9.21
CA ALA A 542 15.31 -12.61 -8.98
C ALA A 542 15.81 -11.88 -7.72
#